data_47d7917207f6bf9d737f6c5369e8ee1b
#
_entry.id   47d7917207f6bf9d737f6c5369e8ee1b
#
_cell.length_a   1.000
_cell.length_b   1.000
_cell.length_c   1.000
_cell.angle_alpha   90.00
_cell.angle_beta   90.00
_cell.angle_gamma   90.00
#
_symmetry.space_group_name_H-M   'P 1'
#
loop_
_entity.id
_entity.type
_entity.pdbx_description
1 polymer ?
#
loop_
_entity_poly.entity_id
_entity_poly.type
_entity_poly.pdbx_seq_one_letter_code
_entity_poly.pdbx_strand_id
1 'polypeptide(L)'
;SYCMPGHRLGAVTASAEFVLELAKIIDNIQICAPRAAQMAVTPMLTALSDWRQANRERIAARATLFEDVIQSLDGWNLLSTGAYFGYVRHPQAGSEPSLDVARRLAREVGVLTIPGTFFGDGQDDFLRFAFANAGRDVIAGLPDRLAGF
;
A
#
# COMPACT_ATOMS: atom_id res chain seq x y z
N SER A 1 -5.21 7.81 -5.97
CA SER A 1 -6.60 8.03 -6.41
C SER A 1 -6.80 7.88 -7.92
N TYR A 2 -5.81 8.27 -8.73
CA TYR A 2 -5.91 8.26 -10.21
C TYR A 2 -5.00 7.23 -10.87
N CYS A 3 -4.30 6.40 -10.12
CA CYS A 3 -3.32 5.41 -10.61
C CYS A 3 -2.26 5.98 -11.56
N MET A 4 -1.82 7.20 -11.30
CA MET A 4 -0.85 7.94 -12.10
C MET A 4 0.42 8.30 -11.28
N PRO A 5 1.09 7.35 -10.62
CA PRO A 5 2.23 7.64 -9.75
C PRO A 5 3.43 8.22 -10.53
N GLY A 6 3.57 7.87 -11.80
CA GLY A 6 4.63 8.38 -12.68
C GLY A 6 4.55 9.88 -12.99
N HIS A 7 3.38 10.49 -12.86
CA HIS A 7 3.21 11.95 -13.04
C HIS A 7 3.77 12.76 -11.88
N ARG A 8 4.11 12.13 -10.74
CA ARG A 8 4.70 12.77 -9.56
C ARG A 8 3.93 13.99 -9.04
N LEU A 9 2.59 13.91 -9.05
CA LEU A 9 1.69 14.93 -8.55
C LEU A 9 0.99 14.49 -7.27
N GLY A 10 0.88 15.42 -6.33
CA GLY A 10 0.01 15.34 -5.17
C GLY A 10 -0.65 16.69 -4.94
N ALA A 11 -1.75 16.71 -4.19
CA ALA A 11 -2.42 17.94 -3.79
C ALA A 11 -2.69 17.89 -2.29
N VAL A 12 -2.41 19.00 -1.63
CA VAL A 12 -2.74 19.22 -0.22
C VAL A 12 -3.80 20.30 -0.14
N THR A 13 -4.92 20.00 0.53
CA THR A 13 -5.97 20.95 0.85
C THR A 13 -6.01 21.12 2.36
N ALA A 14 -5.73 22.31 2.85
CA ALA A 14 -5.68 22.62 4.27
C ALA A 14 -6.01 24.11 4.52
N SER A 15 -5.92 24.56 5.78
CA SER A 15 -6.06 25.98 6.10
C SER A 15 -4.99 26.83 5.42
N ALA A 16 -5.28 28.11 5.17
CA ALA A 16 -4.33 29.01 4.54
C ALA A 16 -3.02 29.14 5.34
N GLU A 17 -3.10 29.16 6.66
CA GLU A 17 -1.94 29.20 7.56
C GLU A 17 -1.06 27.96 7.37
N PHE A 18 -1.65 26.77 7.37
CA PHE A 18 -0.91 25.53 7.17
C PHE A 18 -0.26 25.46 5.77
N VAL A 19 -0.98 25.88 4.73
CA VAL A 19 -0.45 25.91 3.36
C VAL A 19 0.74 26.84 3.24
N LEU A 20 0.72 28.00 3.91
CA LEU A 20 1.85 28.95 3.92
C LEU A 20 3.10 28.35 4.58
N GLU A 21 2.95 27.64 5.70
CA GLU A 21 4.07 26.97 6.36
C GLU A 21 4.60 25.78 5.52
N LEU A 22 3.69 24.99 4.96
CA LEU A 22 4.05 23.87 4.08
C LEU A 22 4.80 24.35 2.82
N ALA A 23 4.40 25.49 2.24
CA ALA A 23 5.05 26.05 1.05
C ALA A 23 6.53 26.36 1.30
N LYS A 24 6.91 26.83 2.48
CA LYS A 24 8.32 27.07 2.85
C LYS A 24 9.16 25.79 2.78
N ILE A 25 8.58 24.66 3.16
CA ILE A 25 9.26 23.36 3.14
C ILE A 25 9.32 22.83 1.69
N ILE A 26 8.21 22.89 0.97
CA ILE A 26 8.12 22.39 -0.41
C ILE A 26 9.06 23.15 -1.34
N ASP A 27 9.16 24.47 -1.18
CA ASP A 27 10.05 25.32 -1.98
C ASP A 27 11.53 24.89 -1.85
N ASN A 28 11.92 24.40 -0.68
CA ASN A 28 13.27 23.90 -0.43
C ASN A 28 13.50 22.44 -0.90
N ILE A 29 12.43 21.63 -1.01
CA ILE A 29 12.55 20.21 -1.39
C ILE A 29 12.42 20.03 -2.91
N GLN A 30 11.46 20.70 -3.53
CA GLN A 30 11.07 20.44 -4.93
C GLN A 30 10.81 21.71 -5.75
N ILE A 31 10.69 22.88 -5.15
CA ILE A 31 10.33 24.16 -5.76
C ILE A 31 8.90 24.12 -6.33
N CYS A 32 8.62 23.27 -7.33
CA CYS A 32 7.29 23.12 -7.93
C CYS A 32 7.08 21.71 -8.51
N ALA A 33 5.82 21.32 -8.62
CA ALA A 33 5.46 20.09 -9.32
C ALA A 33 5.65 20.24 -10.85
N PRO A 34 5.92 19.16 -11.60
CA PRO A 34 6.15 19.21 -13.04
C PRO A 34 4.96 19.84 -13.80
N ARG A 35 5.19 20.92 -14.49
CA ARG A 35 4.15 21.70 -15.19
C ARG A 35 3.38 20.88 -16.22
N ALA A 36 4.08 20.09 -17.03
CA ALA A 36 3.45 19.24 -18.04
C ALA A 36 2.45 18.27 -17.42
N ALA A 37 2.82 17.66 -16.29
CA ALA A 37 1.94 16.75 -15.54
C ALA A 37 0.72 17.50 -14.95
N GLN A 38 0.89 18.71 -14.43
CA GLN A 38 -0.23 19.52 -13.95
C GLN A 38 -1.24 19.83 -15.07
N MET A 39 -0.74 20.25 -16.24
CA MET A 39 -1.59 20.56 -17.40
C MET A 39 -2.32 19.31 -17.91
N ALA A 40 -1.69 18.14 -17.93
CA ALA A 40 -2.29 16.88 -18.35
C ALA A 40 -3.34 16.38 -17.36
N VAL A 41 -3.09 16.48 -16.05
CA VAL A 41 -3.96 15.91 -15.02
C VAL A 41 -5.17 16.80 -14.70
N THR A 42 -5.04 18.12 -14.78
CA THR A 42 -6.12 19.07 -14.42
C THR A 42 -7.46 18.75 -15.09
N PRO A 43 -7.57 18.58 -16.43
CA PRO A 43 -8.82 18.23 -17.06
C PRO A 43 -9.32 16.83 -16.69
N MET A 44 -8.43 15.94 -16.26
CA MET A 44 -8.79 14.55 -15.90
C MET A 44 -9.45 14.46 -14.54
N LEU A 45 -9.32 15.46 -13.67
CA LEU A 45 -9.86 15.41 -12.30
C LEU A 45 -11.38 15.18 -12.29
N THR A 46 -12.09 15.82 -13.22
CA THR A 46 -13.55 15.62 -13.38
C THR A 46 -13.86 14.48 -14.34
N ALA A 47 -13.15 14.39 -15.46
CA ALA A 47 -13.42 13.41 -16.52
C ALA A 47 -13.26 11.95 -16.03
N LEU A 48 -12.44 11.69 -15.01
CA LEU A 48 -12.21 10.36 -14.46
C LEU A 48 -13.05 10.03 -13.21
N SER A 49 -14.10 10.78 -12.92
CA SER A 49 -14.92 10.56 -11.71
C SER A 49 -15.52 9.15 -11.66
N ASP A 50 -16.16 8.69 -12.73
CA ASP A 50 -16.77 7.36 -12.79
C ASP A 50 -15.73 6.25 -12.74
N TRP A 51 -14.62 6.44 -13.44
CA TRP A 51 -13.49 5.50 -13.39
C TRP A 51 -12.92 5.39 -11.97
N ARG A 52 -12.77 6.52 -11.26
CA ARG A 52 -12.30 6.52 -9.86
C ARG A 52 -13.24 5.77 -8.95
N GLN A 53 -14.55 5.97 -9.12
CA GLN A 53 -15.56 5.27 -8.33
C GLN A 53 -15.48 3.76 -8.56
N ALA A 54 -15.48 3.31 -9.81
CA ALA A 54 -15.37 1.89 -10.15
C ALA A 54 -14.04 1.28 -9.65
N ASN A 55 -12.93 2.04 -9.73
CA ASN A 55 -11.65 1.58 -9.22
C ASN A 55 -11.64 1.46 -7.69
N ARG A 56 -12.25 2.41 -6.98
CA ARG A 56 -12.42 2.36 -5.52
C ARG A 56 -13.18 1.12 -5.07
N GLU A 57 -14.29 0.80 -5.74
CA GLU A 57 -15.09 -0.39 -5.44
C GLU A 57 -14.29 -1.69 -5.68
N ARG A 58 -13.53 -1.75 -6.76
CA ARG A 58 -12.66 -2.87 -7.07
C ARG A 58 -11.56 -3.07 -6.02
N ILE A 59 -10.92 -1.99 -5.57
CA ILE A 59 -9.89 -2.03 -4.53
C ILE A 59 -10.52 -2.42 -3.18
N ALA A 60 -11.68 -1.87 -2.84
CA ALA A 60 -12.40 -2.22 -1.61
C ALA A 60 -12.72 -3.73 -1.56
N ALA A 61 -13.25 -4.28 -2.66
CA ALA A 61 -13.53 -5.71 -2.74
C ALA A 61 -12.28 -6.61 -2.62
N ARG A 62 -11.12 -6.12 -3.06
CA ARG A 62 -9.84 -6.84 -2.84
C ARG A 62 -9.35 -6.70 -1.42
N ALA A 63 -9.54 -5.55 -0.78
CA ALA A 63 -9.20 -5.32 0.60
C ALA A 63 -10.00 -6.28 1.51
N THR A 64 -11.33 -6.33 1.36
CA THR A 64 -12.17 -7.27 2.11
C THR A 64 -11.71 -8.73 1.92
N LEU A 65 -11.49 -9.15 0.68
CA LEU A 65 -11.00 -10.51 0.42
C LEU A 65 -9.64 -10.78 1.08
N PHE A 66 -8.73 -9.80 1.04
CA PHE A 66 -7.42 -9.93 1.69
C PHE A 66 -7.55 -10.02 3.22
N GLU A 67 -8.43 -9.22 3.81
CA GLU A 67 -8.74 -9.24 5.24
C GLU A 67 -9.27 -10.61 5.66
N ASP A 68 -10.28 -11.14 4.96
CA ASP A 68 -10.88 -12.45 5.20
C ASP A 68 -9.81 -13.56 5.11
N VAL A 69 -8.97 -13.50 4.09
CA VAL A 69 -7.89 -14.47 3.87
C VAL A 69 -6.87 -14.44 5.01
N ILE A 70 -6.35 -13.26 5.38
CA ILE A 70 -5.36 -13.18 6.46
C ILE A 70 -5.96 -13.62 7.81
N GLN A 71 -7.21 -13.27 8.08
CA GLN A 71 -7.90 -13.68 9.31
C GLN A 71 -8.14 -15.20 9.39
N SER A 72 -8.18 -15.90 8.26
CA SER A 72 -8.32 -17.35 8.21
C SER A 72 -7.02 -18.13 8.47
N LEU A 73 -5.88 -17.44 8.52
CA LEU A 73 -4.56 -18.05 8.64
C LEU A 73 -4.07 -18.04 10.10
N ASP A 74 -3.73 -19.20 10.62
CA ASP A 74 -3.19 -19.34 11.97
C ASP A 74 -1.84 -18.63 12.10
N GLY A 75 -1.69 -17.84 13.18
CA GLY A 75 -0.46 -17.09 13.48
C GLY A 75 -0.29 -15.79 12.70
N TRP A 76 -1.06 -15.56 11.64
CA TRP A 76 -1.06 -14.29 10.92
C TRP A 76 -2.09 -13.33 11.54
N ASN A 77 -1.70 -12.07 11.72
CA ASN A 77 -2.59 -11.08 12.32
C ASN A 77 -2.56 -9.78 11.53
N LEU A 78 -3.71 -9.41 10.97
CA LEU A 78 -3.87 -8.15 10.25
C LEU A 78 -3.97 -6.99 11.25
N LEU A 79 -2.98 -6.10 11.22
CA LEU A 79 -2.97 -4.92 12.05
C LEU A 79 -3.81 -3.79 11.44
N SER A 80 -3.65 -3.56 10.14
CA SER A 80 -4.39 -2.51 9.43
C SER A 80 -4.39 -2.73 7.92
N THR A 81 -5.40 -2.16 7.27
CA THR A 81 -5.44 -1.98 5.81
C THR A 81 -5.59 -0.51 5.46
N GLY A 82 -5.02 -0.10 4.35
CA GLY A 82 -5.14 1.26 3.84
C GLY A 82 -4.54 1.43 2.46
N ALA A 83 -5.14 2.32 1.67
CA ALA A 83 -4.78 2.53 0.28
C ALA A 83 -4.75 1.22 -0.52
N TYR A 84 -3.57 0.63 -0.69
CA TYR A 84 -3.32 -0.58 -1.49
C TYR A 84 -2.68 -1.69 -0.66
N PHE A 85 -2.52 -1.51 0.64
CA PHE A 85 -1.64 -2.30 1.49
C PHE A 85 -2.36 -2.87 2.69
N GLY A 86 -1.99 -4.10 3.07
CA GLY A 86 -2.23 -4.66 4.38
C GLY A 86 -0.94 -4.72 5.18
N TYR A 87 -1.00 -4.35 6.45
CA TYR A 87 0.11 -4.45 7.40
C TYR A 87 -0.17 -5.60 8.34
N VAL A 88 0.66 -6.62 8.28
CA VAL A 88 0.36 -7.94 8.85
C VAL A 88 1.50 -8.38 9.77
N ARG A 89 1.17 -8.81 10.98
CA ARG A 89 2.11 -9.49 11.87
C ARG A 89 2.27 -10.93 11.41
N HIS A 90 3.51 -11.37 11.21
CA HIS A 90 3.80 -12.72 10.75
C HIS A 90 3.90 -13.73 11.90
N PRO A 91 3.72 -15.05 11.67
CA PRO A 91 3.69 -16.05 12.73
C PRO A 91 5.03 -16.23 13.47
N GLN A 92 6.16 -15.88 12.85
CA GLN A 92 7.49 -15.95 13.48
C GLN A 92 7.87 -14.66 14.23
N ALA A 93 6.92 -13.76 14.49
CA ALA A 93 7.15 -12.52 15.22
C ALA A 93 7.82 -12.78 16.58
N GLY A 94 8.85 -12.00 16.88
CA GLY A 94 9.68 -12.17 18.08
C GLY A 94 10.75 -13.28 18.00
N SER A 95 10.76 -14.10 16.95
CA SER A 95 11.73 -15.21 16.79
C SER A 95 12.56 -15.10 15.50
N GLU A 96 12.03 -14.51 14.43
CA GLU A 96 12.71 -14.34 13.15
C GLU A 96 12.51 -12.92 12.62
N PRO A 97 13.59 -12.24 12.17
CA PRO A 97 13.48 -10.88 11.61
C PRO A 97 12.60 -10.82 10.36
N SER A 98 11.79 -9.76 10.24
CA SER A 98 10.86 -9.55 9.11
C SER A 98 11.55 -9.59 7.75
N LEU A 99 12.82 -9.18 7.66
CA LEU A 99 13.59 -9.24 6.43
C LEU A 99 13.86 -10.69 5.98
N ASP A 100 14.15 -11.58 6.92
CA ASP A 100 14.44 -12.98 6.61
C ASP A 100 13.14 -13.72 6.29
N VAL A 101 12.06 -13.44 7.02
CA VAL A 101 10.70 -13.93 6.68
C VAL A 101 10.28 -13.48 5.29
N ALA A 102 10.47 -12.20 4.94
CA ALA A 102 10.13 -11.68 3.60
C ALA A 102 10.95 -12.37 2.49
N ARG A 103 12.23 -12.65 2.74
CA ARG A 103 13.09 -13.37 1.79
C ARG A 103 12.64 -14.82 1.59
N ARG A 104 12.28 -15.51 2.67
CA ARG A 104 11.75 -16.89 2.60
C ARG A 104 10.43 -16.91 1.85
N LEU A 105 9.49 -16.03 2.17
CA LEU A 105 8.21 -15.90 1.45
C LEU A 105 8.42 -15.75 -0.05
N ALA A 106 9.36 -14.90 -0.46
CA ALA A 106 9.66 -14.68 -1.87
C ALA A 106 10.26 -15.94 -2.54
N ARG A 107 11.17 -16.65 -1.87
CA ARG A 107 11.92 -17.77 -2.44
C ARG A 107 11.15 -19.08 -2.42
N GLU A 108 10.45 -19.37 -1.33
CA GLU A 108 9.85 -20.68 -1.10
C GLU A 108 8.42 -20.75 -1.63
N VAL A 109 7.64 -19.66 -1.46
CA VAL A 109 6.20 -19.67 -1.81
C VAL A 109 5.82 -18.59 -2.83
N GLY A 110 6.77 -17.80 -3.32
CA GLY A 110 6.54 -16.80 -4.37
C GLY A 110 5.66 -15.63 -3.93
N VAL A 111 5.66 -15.27 -2.64
CA VAL A 111 4.93 -14.16 -2.08
C VAL A 111 5.89 -13.02 -1.75
N LEU A 112 5.77 -11.91 -2.47
CA LEU A 112 6.62 -10.74 -2.30
C LEU A 112 5.98 -9.76 -1.30
N THR A 113 6.70 -9.46 -0.22
CA THR A 113 6.29 -8.51 0.82
C THR A 113 7.41 -7.52 1.10
N ILE A 114 7.08 -6.42 1.77
CA ILE A 114 8.08 -5.47 2.28
C ILE A 114 8.22 -5.68 3.79
N PRO A 115 9.44 -5.92 4.29
CA PRO A 115 9.68 -6.07 5.73
C PRO A 115 9.36 -4.79 6.49
N GLY A 116 8.80 -4.95 7.68
CA GLY A 116 8.39 -3.84 8.54
C GLY A 116 9.53 -2.92 8.95
N THR A 117 10.74 -3.46 9.11
CA THR A 117 11.95 -2.69 9.43
C THR A 117 12.25 -1.55 8.44
N PHE A 118 11.71 -1.59 7.23
CA PHE A 118 11.83 -0.50 6.26
C PHE A 118 10.94 0.72 6.59
N PHE A 119 10.06 0.59 7.58
CA PHE A 119 9.12 1.64 7.99
C PHE A 119 9.43 2.23 9.37
N GLY A 120 10.50 1.79 10.02
CA GLY A 120 10.97 2.33 11.28
C GLY A 120 11.35 1.27 12.32
N ASP A 121 11.83 1.74 13.45
CA ASP A 121 12.25 0.89 14.57
C ASP A 121 11.05 0.18 15.20
N GLY A 122 11.28 -1.02 15.73
CA GLY A 122 10.24 -1.82 16.39
C GLY A 122 9.20 -2.44 15.45
N GLN A 123 9.45 -2.42 14.13
CA GLN A 123 8.55 -2.98 13.12
C GLN A 123 8.95 -4.37 12.62
N ASP A 124 9.83 -5.05 13.32
CA ASP A 124 10.43 -6.32 12.87
C ASP A 124 9.45 -7.51 12.88
N ASP A 125 8.36 -7.39 13.60
CA ASP A 125 7.29 -8.39 13.63
C ASP A 125 6.33 -8.32 12.43
N PHE A 126 6.49 -7.34 11.54
CA PHE A 126 5.48 -7.00 10.55
C PHE A 126 5.98 -7.10 9.11
N LEU A 127 5.01 -7.36 8.22
CA LEU A 127 5.19 -7.36 6.77
C LEU A 127 4.12 -6.51 6.11
N ARG A 128 4.48 -5.75 5.07
CA ARG A 128 3.52 -5.03 4.24
C ARG A 128 3.24 -5.81 2.96
N PHE A 129 2.00 -6.20 2.80
CA PHE A 129 1.46 -6.81 1.58
C PHE A 129 0.86 -5.75 0.67
N ALA A 130 0.96 -5.92 -0.66
CA ALA A 130 0.30 -5.09 -1.66
C ALA A 130 -0.79 -5.93 -2.35
N PHE A 131 -2.06 -5.72 -1.96
CA PHE A 131 -3.18 -6.50 -2.51
C PHE A 131 -3.79 -5.88 -3.78
N ALA A 132 -3.60 -4.59 -4.03
CA ALA A 132 -4.28 -3.92 -5.12
C ALA A 132 -3.74 -4.25 -6.52
N ASN A 133 -2.51 -4.74 -6.63
CA ASN A 133 -1.89 -5.17 -7.89
C ASN A 133 -2.08 -6.67 -8.19
N ALA A 134 -2.71 -7.42 -7.27
CA ALA A 134 -3.01 -8.83 -7.44
C ALA A 134 -4.46 -9.05 -7.91
N GLY A 135 -4.70 -10.09 -8.71
CA GLY A 135 -6.04 -10.56 -9.04
C GLY A 135 -6.73 -11.18 -7.81
N ARG A 136 -8.07 -11.27 -7.85
CA ARG A 136 -8.83 -11.89 -6.76
C ARG A 136 -8.46 -13.36 -6.54
N ASP A 137 -8.20 -14.09 -7.61
CA ASP A 137 -7.73 -15.47 -7.62
C ASP A 137 -6.36 -15.61 -6.93
N VAL A 138 -5.45 -14.68 -7.17
CA VAL A 138 -4.14 -14.65 -6.51
C VAL A 138 -4.27 -14.40 -5.01
N ILE A 139 -5.14 -13.48 -4.60
CA ILE A 139 -5.40 -13.21 -3.17
C ILE A 139 -6.06 -14.41 -2.51
N ALA A 140 -7.08 -15.01 -3.16
CA ALA A 140 -7.77 -16.18 -2.65
C ALA A 140 -6.86 -17.42 -2.53
N GLY A 141 -5.79 -17.51 -3.32
CA GLY A 141 -4.80 -18.58 -3.26
C GLY A 141 -3.68 -18.37 -2.23
N LEU A 142 -3.69 -17.27 -1.45
CA LEU A 142 -2.69 -17.05 -0.40
C LEU A 142 -2.70 -18.12 0.69
N PRO A 143 -3.85 -18.64 1.17
CA PRO A 143 -3.86 -19.68 2.19
C PRO A 143 -3.05 -20.91 1.79
N ASP A 144 -3.19 -21.39 0.55
CA ASP A 144 -2.44 -22.56 0.06
C ASP A 144 -0.92 -22.31 0.03
N ARG A 145 -0.50 -21.07 -0.21
CA ARG A 145 0.91 -20.68 -0.22
C ARG A 145 1.49 -20.49 1.16
N LEU A 146 0.68 -19.97 2.09
CA LEU A 146 1.11 -19.63 3.45
C LEU A 146 0.84 -20.77 4.45
N ALA A 147 0.13 -21.81 4.06
CA ALA A 147 -0.11 -22.98 4.88
C ALA A 147 1.24 -23.67 5.22
N GLY A 148 1.59 -23.68 6.49
CA GLY A 148 2.84 -24.28 6.98
C GLY A 148 4.08 -23.37 6.92
N PHE A 149 3.88 -22.09 6.66
CA PHE A 149 4.95 -21.10 6.67
C PHE A 149 5.23 -20.51 8.05
#